data_714f6bc108c4395904aa7cc10eb91a82
#
_entry.id   714f6bc108c4395904aa7cc10eb91a82
#
_cell.length_a   1.000
_cell.length_b   1.000
_cell.length_c   1.000
_cell.angle_alpha   90.00
_cell.angle_beta   90.00
_cell.angle_gamma   90.00
#
_symmetry.space_group_name_H-M   'P 1'
#
loop_
_entity.id
_entity.type
_entity.pdbx_description
1 polymer ?
#
loop_
_entity_poly.entity_id
_entity_poly.type
_entity_poly.pdbx_seq_one_letter_code
_entity_poly.pdbx_strand_id
1 'polypeptide(L)'
;AYAATRQGYVEGGVNRILLATDGDFNVGTVDRGSLETWVADQRRSGIALSTLGFGQGNYHDAMAERLADAGDGNHAYIDTPEEARKVLVEQMQSTLLTIARDVKIQIEFNPALVAEYRLVGYENRLLRSEDFANDRVDAGDIGAGHEVTALYEIALVGSGGERLPPLRYGTGTAAGKATAGDGELAHLRLRYKLPGQERSRLIETPVLRSALRDEASQSLRFASAVAGYADLLR
;
A
#
# COMPACT_ATOMS: atom_id res chain seq x y z
N ALA A 1 25.40 10.95 1.47
CA ALA A 1 24.37 11.11 0.43
C ALA A 1 23.60 12.41 0.61
N TYR A 2 22.88 12.65 1.73
CA TYR A 2 22.03 13.85 1.94
C TYR A 2 22.77 15.18 1.80
N ALA A 3 24.01 15.29 2.33
CA ALA A 3 24.81 16.51 2.17
C ALA A 3 25.09 16.84 0.70
N ALA A 4 25.41 15.82 -0.11
CA ALA A 4 25.63 16.00 -1.55
C ALA A 4 24.32 16.35 -2.28
N THR A 5 23.19 15.72 -1.92
CA THR A 5 21.91 16.02 -2.53
C THR A 5 21.45 17.45 -2.24
N ARG A 6 21.73 17.97 -1.02
CA ARG A 6 21.44 19.39 -0.70
C ARG A 6 22.24 20.37 -1.55
N GLN A 7 23.47 20.04 -1.93
CA GLN A 7 24.29 20.90 -2.81
C GLN A 7 23.71 20.95 -4.25
N GLY A 8 23.09 19.86 -4.69
CA GLY A 8 22.42 19.76 -5.99
C GLY A 8 20.91 19.90 -5.95
N TYR A 9 20.35 20.40 -4.85
CA TYR A 9 18.90 20.52 -4.67
C TYR A 9 18.23 21.39 -5.74
N VAL A 10 17.19 20.89 -6.37
CA VAL A 10 16.41 21.59 -7.39
C VAL A 10 15.03 21.90 -6.83
N GLU A 11 14.74 23.18 -6.63
CA GLU A 11 13.44 23.62 -6.17
C GLU A 11 12.35 23.28 -7.18
N GLY A 12 11.24 22.64 -6.71
CA GLY A 12 10.18 22.14 -7.57
C GLY A 12 10.55 20.92 -8.43
N GLY A 13 11.77 20.42 -8.30
CA GLY A 13 12.27 19.21 -8.96
C GLY A 13 12.14 17.96 -8.11
N VAL A 14 12.54 16.82 -8.67
CA VAL A 14 12.63 15.53 -7.95
C VAL A 14 14.00 15.43 -7.31
N ASN A 15 14.04 15.50 -5.97
CA ASN A 15 15.26 15.34 -5.18
C ASN A 15 15.17 14.02 -4.42
N ARG A 16 15.89 13.00 -4.88
CA ARG A 16 15.80 11.64 -4.35
C ARG A 16 17.15 10.97 -4.23
N ILE A 17 17.34 10.23 -3.17
CA ILE A 17 18.47 9.33 -2.96
C ILE A 17 18.04 7.92 -3.31
N LEU A 18 18.80 7.21 -4.11
CA LEU A 18 18.70 5.77 -4.32
C LEU A 18 19.81 5.09 -3.53
N LEU A 19 19.45 4.42 -2.45
CA LEU A 19 20.38 3.69 -1.60
C LEU A 19 20.45 2.23 -2.03
N ALA A 20 21.53 1.85 -2.70
CA ALA A 20 21.82 0.47 -3.05
C ALA A 20 22.61 -0.21 -1.93
N THR A 21 22.16 -1.38 -1.47
CA THR A 21 22.77 -2.11 -0.36
C THR A 21 22.67 -3.62 -0.57
N ASP A 22 23.67 -4.34 -0.12
CA ASP A 22 23.73 -5.81 -0.10
C ASP A 22 23.27 -6.43 1.22
N GLY A 23 22.66 -5.64 2.10
CA GLY A 23 21.96 -6.10 3.28
C GLY A 23 22.53 -5.72 4.62
N ASP A 24 23.79 -5.34 4.72
CA ASP A 24 24.37 -4.88 5.97
C ASP A 24 24.30 -3.35 6.08
N PHE A 25 23.31 -2.86 6.82
CA PHE A 25 23.30 -1.47 7.30
C PHE A 25 24.31 -1.32 8.46
N ASN A 26 25.59 -1.59 8.21
CA ASN A 26 26.68 -1.36 9.16
C ASN A 26 27.02 0.13 9.26
N VAL A 27 26.02 0.96 9.51
CA VAL A 27 26.18 2.40 9.66
C VAL A 27 26.53 2.70 11.12
N GLY A 28 27.74 2.43 11.49
CA GLY A 28 28.30 2.86 12.76
C GLY A 28 27.48 2.43 14.00
N THR A 29 27.55 3.23 15.06
CA THR A 29 26.84 3.01 16.34
C THR A 29 25.43 3.63 16.39
N VAL A 30 24.81 3.92 15.28
CA VAL A 30 23.48 4.56 15.24
C VAL A 30 22.40 3.51 15.46
N ASP A 31 21.63 3.69 16.53
CA ASP A 31 20.43 2.90 16.80
C ASP A 31 19.44 2.96 15.63
N ARG A 32 18.77 1.83 15.34
CA ARG A 32 17.86 1.68 14.19
C ARG A 32 16.73 2.72 14.20
N GLY A 33 16.13 2.99 15.37
CA GLY A 33 15.09 3.99 15.53
C GLY A 33 15.57 5.42 15.28
N SER A 34 16.82 5.70 15.64
CA SER A 34 17.47 6.98 15.37
C SER A 34 17.68 7.20 13.88
N LEU A 35 17.97 6.14 13.10
CA LEU A 35 18.15 6.23 11.66
C LEU A 35 16.83 6.52 10.94
N GLU A 36 15.75 5.82 11.30
CA GLU A 36 14.42 6.08 10.77
C GLU A 36 13.97 7.52 11.05
N THR A 37 14.12 7.98 12.30
CA THR A 37 13.81 9.36 12.70
C THR A 37 14.61 10.37 11.88
N TRP A 38 15.90 10.11 11.71
CA TRP A 38 16.77 10.99 10.93
C TRP A 38 16.35 11.05 9.46
N VAL A 39 16.01 9.92 8.83
CA VAL A 39 15.50 9.87 7.45
C VAL A 39 14.17 10.63 7.34
N ALA A 40 13.25 10.44 8.28
CA ALA A 40 11.99 11.18 8.34
C ALA A 40 12.18 12.70 8.46
N ASP A 41 13.20 13.15 9.21
CA ASP A 41 13.54 14.56 9.29
C ASP A 41 14.13 15.10 7.97
N GLN A 42 14.93 14.29 7.27
CA GLN A 42 15.48 14.68 5.96
C GLN A 42 14.37 14.79 4.90
N ARG A 43 13.37 13.91 4.93
CA ARG A 43 12.19 13.96 4.07
C ARG A 43 11.50 15.33 4.12
N ARG A 44 11.39 15.94 5.30
CA ARG A 44 10.79 17.28 5.48
C ARG A 44 11.54 18.38 4.70
N SER A 45 12.80 18.14 4.33
CA SER A 45 13.56 19.05 3.47
C SER A 45 13.31 18.83 1.97
N GLY A 46 12.37 17.95 1.59
CA GLY A 46 12.03 17.65 0.20
C GLY A 46 12.98 16.66 -0.50
N ILE A 47 13.81 15.92 0.28
CA ILE A 47 14.71 14.89 -0.26
C ILE A 47 14.19 13.52 0.13
N ALA A 48 13.67 12.77 -0.84
CA ALA A 48 13.17 11.42 -0.66
C ALA A 48 14.30 10.37 -0.66
N LEU A 49 14.05 9.20 -0.04
CA LEU A 49 14.97 8.07 0.00
C LEU A 49 14.29 6.79 -0.47
N SER A 50 14.75 6.20 -1.56
CA SER A 50 14.39 4.84 -1.98
C SER A 50 15.55 3.89 -1.71
N THR A 51 15.22 2.63 -1.38
CA THR A 51 16.19 1.58 -1.09
C THR A 51 16.11 0.48 -2.12
N LEU A 52 17.27 0.02 -2.57
CA LEU A 52 17.44 -1.08 -3.51
C LEU A 52 18.30 -2.14 -2.85
N GLY A 53 17.70 -3.29 -2.57
CA GLY A 53 18.39 -4.43 -1.97
C GLY A 53 18.96 -5.34 -3.03
N PHE A 54 20.17 -5.81 -2.82
CA PHE A 54 20.86 -6.75 -3.70
C PHE A 54 21.45 -7.90 -2.89
N GLY A 55 21.65 -9.06 -3.53
CA GLY A 55 22.40 -10.15 -2.96
C GLY A 55 21.56 -11.29 -2.40
N GLN A 56 22.25 -12.34 -1.94
CA GLN A 56 21.64 -13.55 -1.35
C GLN A 56 22.19 -13.71 0.07
N GLY A 57 21.33 -13.96 1.05
CA GLY A 57 21.73 -14.24 2.43
C GLY A 57 21.12 -13.34 3.48
N ASN A 58 21.91 -12.70 4.34
CA ASN A 58 21.45 -11.94 5.52
C ASN A 58 20.88 -10.55 5.19
N TYR A 59 20.13 -10.43 4.10
CA TYR A 59 19.50 -9.18 3.74
C TYR A 59 18.39 -8.81 4.73
N HIS A 60 18.52 -7.64 5.36
CA HIS A 60 17.52 -7.12 6.30
C HIS A 60 16.44 -6.31 5.57
N ASP A 61 15.60 -7.02 4.79
CA ASP A 61 14.52 -6.47 3.98
C ASP A 61 13.61 -5.50 4.77
N ALA A 62 13.16 -5.93 5.95
CA ALA A 62 12.30 -5.14 6.82
C ALA A 62 12.92 -3.80 7.27
N MET A 63 14.24 -3.67 7.33
CA MET A 63 14.88 -2.41 7.66
C MET A 63 14.96 -1.49 6.46
N ALA A 64 15.28 -2.02 5.29
CA ALA A 64 15.33 -1.28 4.04
C ALA A 64 13.94 -0.72 3.66
N GLU A 65 12.89 -1.55 3.82
CA GLU A 65 11.51 -1.14 3.64
C GLU A 65 11.13 0.03 4.56
N ARG A 66 11.40 -0.09 5.88
CA ARG A 66 11.10 0.99 6.84
C ARG A 66 11.84 2.29 6.55
N LEU A 67 13.10 2.21 6.11
CA LEU A 67 13.86 3.41 5.74
C LEU A 67 13.28 4.09 4.49
N ALA A 68 12.85 3.31 3.50
CA ALA A 68 12.18 3.83 2.32
C ALA A 68 10.85 4.48 2.69
N ASP A 69 10.03 3.82 3.51
CA ASP A 69 8.75 4.36 4.00
C ASP A 69 8.96 5.67 4.79
N ALA A 70 9.93 5.70 5.73
CA ALA A 70 10.27 6.91 6.47
C ALA A 70 10.78 8.04 5.56
N GLY A 71 11.33 7.72 4.40
CA GLY A 71 11.93 8.64 3.44
C GLY A 71 11.04 9.03 2.25
N ASP A 72 9.72 8.78 2.26
CA ASP A 72 8.82 8.97 1.11
C ASP A 72 9.36 8.30 -0.17
N GLY A 73 9.88 7.09 -0.03
CA GLY A 73 10.46 6.35 -1.13
C GLY A 73 9.86 4.97 -1.30
N ASN A 74 10.45 4.22 -2.22
CA ASN A 74 10.06 2.84 -2.51
C ASN A 74 11.22 1.90 -2.15
N HIS A 75 10.86 0.70 -1.70
CA HIS A 75 11.81 -0.39 -1.55
C HIS A 75 11.66 -1.39 -2.70
N ALA A 76 12.78 -1.88 -3.24
CA ALA A 76 12.79 -2.97 -4.19
C ALA A 76 13.96 -3.91 -3.90
N TYR A 77 13.69 -5.22 -3.96
CA TYR A 77 14.73 -6.26 -3.87
C TYR A 77 15.07 -6.76 -5.28
N ILE A 78 16.34 -6.77 -5.62
CA ILE A 78 16.86 -7.08 -6.95
C ILE A 78 17.74 -8.31 -6.84
N ASP A 79 17.22 -9.46 -7.24
CA ASP A 79 17.91 -10.75 -7.22
C ASP A 79 18.37 -11.22 -8.59
N THR A 80 17.82 -10.64 -9.65
CA THR A 80 18.11 -11.00 -11.04
C THR A 80 18.35 -9.77 -11.92
N PRO A 81 19.08 -9.90 -13.05
CA PRO A 81 19.22 -8.82 -14.02
C PRO A 81 17.88 -8.37 -14.61
N GLU A 82 16.92 -9.29 -14.75
CA GLU A 82 15.57 -9.02 -15.24
C GLU A 82 14.82 -8.11 -14.26
N GLU A 83 14.87 -8.41 -12.95
CA GLU A 83 14.28 -7.56 -11.91
C GLU A 83 14.99 -6.19 -11.84
N ALA A 84 16.32 -6.17 -11.99
CA ALA A 84 17.06 -4.91 -12.09
C ALA A 84 16.57 -4.05 -13.25
N ARG A 85 16.36 -4.64 -14.43
CA ARG A 85 15.82 -3.91 -15.58
C ARG A 85 14.42 -3.40 -15.33
N LYS A 86 13.55 -4.21 -14.77
CA LYS A 86 12.18 -3.83 -14.41
C LYS A 86 12.18 -2.62 -13.46
N VAL A 87 12.92 -2.70 -12.35
CA VAL A 87 12.96 -1.65 -11.32
C VAL A 87 13.64 -0.38 -11.82
N LEU A 88 14.82 -0.50 -12.48
CA LEU A 88 15.67 0.64 -12.82
C LEU A 88 15.36 1.26 -14.19
N VAL A 89 14.62 0.57 -15.05
CA VAL A 89 14.28 1.05 -16.40
C VAL A 89 12.77 1.19 -16.56
N GLU A 90 12.01 0.10 -16.37
CA GLU A 90 10.59 0.08 -16.66
C GLU A 90 9.77 0.84 -15.61
N GLN A 91 10.16 0.70 -14.33
CA GLN A 91 9.51 1.35 -13.19
C GLN A 91 10.22 2.63 -12.73
N MET A 92 11.22 3.11 -13.47
CA MET A 92 11.98 4.28 -13.04
C MET A 92 11.10 5.52 -12.84
N GLN A 93 10.10 5.72 -13.69
CA GLN A 93 9.18 6.86 -13.55
C GLN A 93 8.32 6.74 -12.28
N SER A 94 7.85 5.55 -11.95
CA SER A 94 7.07 5.30 -10.74
C SER A 94 7.91 5.43 -9.46
N THR A 95 9.20 5.13 -9.55
CA THR A 95 10.13 5.27 -8.42
C THR A 95 10.55 6.73 -8.21
N LEU A 96 10.75 7.48 -9.29
CA LEU A 96 11.30 8.83 -9.21
C LEU A 96 10.24 9.94 -9.11
N LEU A 97 9.08 9.76 -9.75
CA LEU A 97 8.03 10.79 -9.85
C LEU A 97 6.82 10.42 -9.01
N THR A 98 6.77 10.88 -7.77
CA THR A 98 5.58 10.77 -6.91
C THR A 98 4.46 11.65 -7.46
N ILE A 99 3.30 11.06 -7.76
CA ILE A 99 2.11 11.77 -8.26
C ILE A 99 1.01 11.90 -7.20
N ALA A 100 1.03 11.06 -6.19
CA ALA A 100 0.10 11.11 -5.06
C ALA A 100 0.83 10.71 -3.78
N ARG A 101 0.59 11.47 -2.71
CA ARG A 101 1.16 11.25 -1.38
C ARG A 101 0.08 10.89 -0.37
N ASP A 102 0.47 10.23 0.71
CA ASP A 102 -0.44 9.85 1.80
C ASP A 102 -1.71 9.14 1.27
N VAL A 103 -1.52 8.19 0.37
CA VAL A 103 -2.62 7.47 -0.27
C VAL A 103 -3.22 6.46 0.70
N LYS A 104 -4.49 6.64 1.02
CA LYS A 104 -5.26 5.81 1.93
C LYS A 104 -6.44 5.20 1.19
N ILE A 105 -6.62 3.91 1.33
CA ILE A 105 -7.70 3.17 0.72
C ILE A 105 -8.59 2.60 1.83
N GLN A 106 -9.89 2.81 1.71
CA GLN A 106 -10.89 2.23 2.59
C GLN A 106 -11.98 1.60 1.73
N ILE A 107 -12.35 0.37 2.06
CA ILE A 107 -13.50 -0.30 1.49
C ILE A 107 -14.50 -0.61 2.60
N GLU A 108 -15.77 -0.32 2.35
CA GLU A 108 -16.89 -0.64 3.22
C GLU A 108 -17.82 -1.59 2.46
N PHE A 109 -18.00 -2.80 2.97
CA PHE A 109 -18.88 -3.79 2.37
C PHE A 109 -20.32 -3.61 2.86
N ASN A 110 -21.28 -3.78 1.96
CA ASN A 110 -22.69 -3.72 2.30
C ASN A 110 -23.09 -4.98 3.09
N PRO A 111 -23.44 -4.86 4.37
CA PRO A 111 -23.75 -6.03 5.21
C PRO A 111 -25.04 -6.74 4.80
N ALA A 112 -25.89 -6.12 3.98
CA ALA A 112 -27.06 -6.79 3.41
C ALA A 112 -26.70 -7.79 2.30
N LEU A 113 -25.54 -7.67 1.68
CA LEU A 113 -25.07 -8.51 0.59
C LEU A 113 -23.81 -9.31 0.92
N VAL A 114 -22.93 -8.80 1.77
CA VAL A 114 -21.67 -9.42 2.18
C VAL A 114 -21.75 -9.81 3.65
N ALA A 115 -21.76 -11.11 3.91
CA ALA A 115 -21.81 -11.66 5.27
C ALA A 115 -20.44 -11.58 5.96
N GLU A 116 -19.38 -11.86 5.20
CA GLU A 116 -18.02 -11.92 5.70
C GLU A 116 -17.06 -11.39 4.66
N TYR A 117 -15.96 -10.80 5.12
CA TYR A 117 -14.84 -10.40 4.25
C TYR A 117 -13.51 -10.51 4.98
N ARG A 118 -12.44 -10.72 4.22
CA ARG A 118 -11.06 -10.77 4.69
C ARG A 118 -10.14 -10.09 3.69
N LEU A 119 -9.31 -9.16 4.16
CA LEU A 119 -8.19 -8.67 3.37
C LEU A 119 -7.10 -9.75 3.31
N VAL A 120 -6.55 -10.00 2.14
CA VAL A 120 -5.48 -10.98 1.93
C VAL A 120 -4.15 -10.24 1.82
N GLY A 121 -3.26 -10.47 2.79
CA GLY A 121 -2.00 -9.72 2.89
C GLY A 121 -2.19 -8.31 3.50
N TYR A 122 -1.18 -7.47 3.35
CA TYR A 122 -1.15 -6.09 3.86
C TYR A 122 -1.22 -5.93 5.39
N GLU A 123 -0.91 -6.95 6.17
CA GLU A 123 -1.01 -6.90 7.64
C GLU A 123 -0.12 -5.82 8.26
N ASN A 124 1.02 -5.52 7.65
CA ASN A 124 1.95 -4.48 8.08
C ASN A 124 1.57 -3.07 7.59
N ARG A 125 0.53 -2.94 6.76
CA ARG A 125 0.06 -1.68 6.16
C ARG A 125 -1.40 -1.36 6.49
N LEU A 126 -1.96 -2.02 7.50
CA LEU A 126 -3.32 -1.76 7.95
C LEU A 126 -3.39 -0.39 8.61
N LEU A 127 -4.31 0.45 8.12
CA LEU A 127 -4.64 1.74 8.69
C LEU A 127 -5.87 1.60 9.60
N ARG A 128 -5.85 2.27 10.76
CA ARG A 128 -7.03 2.35 11.63
C ARG A 128 -8.12 3.17 10.97
N SER A 129 -9.38 2.77 11.13
CA SER A 129 -10.51 3.44 10.47
C SER A 129 -10.60 4.93 10.80
N GLU A 130 -10.26 5.31 12.05
CA GLU A 130 -10.20 6.71 12.51
C GLU A 130 -9.12 7.54 11.82
N ASP A 131 -8.04 6.89 11.33
CA ASP A 131 -6.91 7.57 10.69
C ASP A 131 -7.14 7.81 9.19
N PHE A 132 -8.17 7.23 8.60
CA PHE A 132 -8.49 7.44 7.19
C PHE A 132 -8.75 8.93 6.86
N ALA A 133 -9.46 9.64 7.72
CA ALA A 133 -9.78 11.05 7.53
C ALA A 133 -8.72 12.01 8.11
N ASN A 134 -7.67 11.47 8.74
CA ASN A 134 -6.66 12.25 9.43
C ASN A 134 -5.48 12.56 8.49
N ASP A 135 -5.38 13.81 8.03
CA ASP A 135 -4.31 14.28 7.13
C ASP A 135 -2.91 14.35 7.78
N ARG A 136 -2.81 14.11 9.11
CA ARG A 136 -1.53 14.07 9.82
C ARG A 136 -0.92 12.67 9.89
N VAL A 137 -1.73 11.65 9.61
CA VAL A 137 -1.26 10.26 9.56
C VAL A 137 -0.66 10.00 8.22
N ASP A 138 0.61 9.64 8.22
CA ASP A 138 1.39 9.26 7.06
C ASP A 138 0.88 7.96 6.44
N ALA A 139 0.97 7.85 5.12
CA ALA A 139 0.54 6.67 4.36
C ALA A 139 1.42 6.51 3.11
N GLY A 140 1.13 5.50 2.28
CA GLY A 140 1.95 5.19 1.12
C GLY A 140 1.92 6.27 0.04
N ASP A 141 3.05 6.44 -0.63
CA ASP A 141 3.17 7.31 -1.80
C ASP A 141 3.03 6.51 -3.09
N ILE A 142 2.43 7.11 -4.10
CA ILE A 142 2.26 6.49 -5.43
C ILE A 142 3.01 7.30 -6.48
N GLY A 143 3.85 6.61 -7.24
CA GLY A 143 4.56 7.16 -8.38
C GLY A 143 3.79 7.01 -9.69
N ALA A 144 4.25 7.74 -10.72
CA ALA A 144 3.64 7.71 -12.05
C ALA A 144 3.69 6.31 -12.67
N GLY A 145 2.53 5.78 -13.07
CA GLY A 145 2.42 4.43 -13.64
C GLY A 145 2.47 3.28 -12.62
N HIS A 146 2.46 3.58 -11.33
CA HIS A 146 2.42 2.58 -10.28
C HIS A 146 1.00 2.02 -10.12
N GLU A 147 0.88 0.71 -10.03
CA GLU A 147 -0.36 0.00 -9.75
C GLU A 147 -0.28 -0.73 -8.41
N VAL A 148 -1.34 -0.65 -7.63
CA VAL A 148 -1.47 -1.34 -6.34
C VAL A 148 -2.69 -2.25 -6.38
N THR A 149 -2.52 -3.50 -6.00
CA THR A 149 -3.61 -4.49 -5.95
C THR A 149 -3.86 -4.90 -4.51
N ALA A 150 -5.09 -4.71 -4.03
CA ALA A 150 -5.57 -5.26 -2.77
C ALA A 150 -6.61 -6.36 -3.06
N LEU A 151 -6.41 -7.53 -2.48
CA LEU A 151 -7.31 -8.68 -2.63
C LEU A 151 -8.17 -8.82 -1.38
N TYR A 152 -9.47 -8.99 -1.60
CA TYR A 152 -10.42 -9.33 -0.56
C TYR A 152 -11.12 -10.64 -0.90
N GLU A 153 -11.15 -11.55 0.05
CA GLU A 153 -12.04 -12.70 0.04
C GLU A 153 -13.36 -12.27 0.67
N ILE A 154 -14.48 -12.51 0.00
CA ILE A 154 -15.81 -12.15 0.49
C ILE A 154 -16.74 -13.38 0.44
N ALA A 155 -17.64 -13.50 1.41
CA ALA A 155 -18.78 -14.42 1.37
C ALA A 155 -20.07 -13.61 1.25
N LEU A 156 -20.84 -13.89 0.20
CA LEU A 156 -22.14 -13.26 0.03
C LEU A 156 -23.17 -13.89 0.98
N VAL A 157 -24.11 -13.10 1.45
CA VAL A 157 -25.21 -13.57 2.32
C VAL A 157 -25.96 -14.69 1.63
N GLY A 158 -26.06 -15.85 2.30
CA GLY A 158 -26.77 -17.03 1.81
C GLY A 158 -26.07 -17.79 0.69
N SER A 159 -24.79 -17.52 0.42
CA SER A 159 -24.01 -18.25 -0.60
C SER A 159 -23.56 -19.64 -0.15
N GLY A 160 -23.60 -19.92 1.16
CA GLY A 160 -23.00 -21.13 1.74
C GLY A 160 -21.48 -21.07 1.84
N GLY A 161 -20.89 -19.92 1.54
CA GLY A 161 -19.44 -19.67 1.68
C GLY A 161 -19.05 -19.03 3.01
N GLU A 162 -20.03 -18.79 3.89
CA GLU A 162 -19.82 -18.26 5.23
C GLU A 162 -19.07 -19.28 6.08
N ARG A 163 -18.01 -18.85 6.76
CA ARG A 163 -17.14 -19.69 7.61
C ARG A 163 -17.43 -19.52 9.10
N LEU A 164 -17.97 -18.35 9.47
CA LEU A 164 -18.26 -18.02 10.85
C LEU A 164 -19.69 -18.46 11.22
N PRO A 165 -19.91 -18.99 12.43
CA PRO A 165 -21.25 -19.26 12.91
C PRO A 165 -22.04 -17.94 13.07
N PRO A 166 -23.37 -17.96 12.97
CA PRO A 166 -24.18 -16.77 13.19
C PRO A 166 -23.89 -16.15 14.56
N LEU A 167 -23.74 -14.84 14.58
CA LEU A 167 -23.51 -14.11 15.83
C LEU A 167 -24.71 -14.23 16.74
N ARG A 168 -24.50 -14.63 18.00
CA ARG A 168 -25.59 -14.80 19.00
C ARG A 168 -26.38 -13.49 19.26
N TYR A 169 -25.68 -12.36 19.20
CA TYR A 169 -26.23 -11.02 19.42
C TYR A 169 -26.24 -10.17 18.17
N GLY A 170 -25.81 -10.74 17.04
CA GLY A 170 -25.93 -10.09 15.76
C GLY A 170 -27.40 -9.95 15.43
N THR A 171 -27.91 -8.75 15.41
CA THR A 171 -29.18 -8.48 14.77
C THR A 171 -28.99 -8.81 13.30
N GLY A 172 -29.45 -9.98 12.88
CA GLY A 172 -29.55 -10.36 11.46
C GLY A 172 -30.48 -9.46 10.65
N THR A 173 -30.64 -8.25 11.13
CA THR A 173 -31.47 -7.20 10.56
C THR A 173 -30.79 -5.82 10.71
N ALA A 174 -29.55 -5.73 10.37
CA ALA A 174 -29.11 -4.49 9.73
C ALA A 174 -29.70 -4.41 8.30
N ALA A 175 -30.77 -5.17 8.02
CA ALA A 175 -31.76 -4.91 6.98
C ALA A 175 -32.56 -3.62 7.25
N GLY A 176 -32.15 -2.83 8.28
CA GLY A 176 -32.69 -1.56 8.63
C GLY A 176 -31.92 -0.45 7.95
N LYS A 177 -32.40 -0.03 6.79
CA LYS A 177 -31.94 1.12 6.00
C LYS A 177 -30.61 0.93 5.27
N ALA A 178 -30.53 -0.05 4.39
CA ALA A 178 -29.74 0.11 3.18
C ALA A 178 -30.45 1.18 2.32
N THR A 179 -30.23 2.45 2.61
CA THR A 179 -30.56 3.57 1.72
C THR A 179 -29.44 3.77 0.67
N ALA A 180 -28.41 2.95 0.68
CA ALA A 180 -27.50 2.75 -0.44
C ALA A 180 -28.27 1.95 -1.49
N GLY A 181 -28.27 2.40 -2.74
CA GLY A 181 -29.13 1.88 -3.80
C GLY A 181 -29.12 0.35 -3.93
N ASP A 182 -30.25 -0.23 -4.27
CA ASP A 182 -30.42 -1.66 -4.54
C ASP A 182 -29.29 -2.16 -5.47
N GLY A 183 -28.39 -3.01 -4.93
CA GLY A 183 -27.33 -3.62 -5.69
C GLY A 183 -25.91 -3.08 -5.45
N GLU A 184 -25.69 -2.17 -4.52
CA GLU A 184 -24.34 -1.75 -4.11
C GLU A 184 -23.70 -2.78 -3.19
N LEU A 185 -22.62 -3.42 -3.66
CA LEU A 185 -21.88 -4.47 -2.96
C LEU A 185 -20.92 -3.90 -1.92
N ALA A 186 -20.25 -2.81 -2.29
CA ALA A 186 -19.28 -2.13 -1.46
C ALA A 186 -19.12 -0.67 -1.88
N HIS A 187 -18.54 0.14 -1.00
CA HIS A 187 -18.17 1.53 -1.26
C HIS A 187 -16.66 1.69 -1.05
N LEU A 188 -15.97 2.05 -2.12
CA LEU A 188 -14.54 2.32 -2.13
C LEU A 188 -14.28 3.79 -1.93
N ARG A 189 -13.39 4.13 -1.00
CA ARG A 189 -12.89 5.49 -0.77
C ARG A 189 -11.38 5.51 -0.94
N LEU A 190 -10.90 6.46 -1.70
CA LEU A 190 -9.48 6.72 -1.91
C LEU A 190 -9.21 8.17 -1.50
N ARG A 191 -8.32 8.34 -0.52
CA ARG A 191 -7.86 9.65 -0.08
C ARG A 191 -6.40 9.82 -0.42
N TYR A 192 -6.00 10.97 -0.93
CA TYR A 192 -4.63 11.25 -1.33
C TYR A 192 -4.32 12.73 -1.30
N LYS A 193 -3.05 13.10 -1.21
CA LYS A 193 -2.56 14.46 -1.40
C LYS A 193 -1.83 14.58 -2.74
N LEU A 194 -1.96 15.71 -3.42
CA LEU A 194 -1.06 16.04 -4.52
C LEU A 194 0.31 16.48 -3.96
N PRO A 195 1.41 16.25 -4.70
CA PRO A 195 2.72 16.74 -4.31
C PRO A 195 2.68 18.24 -3.99
N GLY A 196 3.27 18.64 -2.86
CA GLY A 196 3.27 20.02 -2.39
C GLY A 196 1.95 20.53 -1.80
N GLN A 197 0.92 19.69 -1.65
CA GLN A 197 -0.34 20.05 -1.01
C GLN A 197 -0.49 19.33 0.34
N GLU A 198 -0.90 20.07 1.37
CA GLU A 198 -1.14 19.53 2.72
C GLU A 198 -2.55 18.95 2.89
N ARG A 199 -3.51 19.41 2.08
CA ARG A 199 -4.90 18.98 2.16
C ARG A 199 -5.15 17.81 1.22
N SER A 200 -5.71 16.72 1.76
CA SER A 200 -6.10 15.55 0.98
C SER A 200 -7.34 15.80 0.11
N ARG A 201 -7.43 15.02 -0.95
CA ARG A 201 -8.59 14.86 -1.83
C ARG A 201 -9.23 13.50 -1.60
N LEU A 202 -10.52 13.39 -1.85
CA LEU A 202 -11.28 12.18 -1.72
C LEU A 202 -11.87 11.78 -3.08
N ILE A 203 -11.72 10.53 -3.44
CA ILE A 203 -12.42 9.87 -4.55
C ILE A 203 -13.28 8.78 -3.93
N GLU A 204 -14.54 8.71 -4.32
CA GLU A 204 -15.50 7.71 -3.85
C GLU A 204 -16.09 6.98 -5.06
N THR A 205 -16.18 5.67 -4.95
CA THR A 205 -16.68 4.82 -6.03
C THR A 205 -17.54 3.70 -5.47
N PRO A 206 -18.84 3.62 -5.81
CA PRO A 206 -19.67 2.48 -5.47
C PRO A 206 -19.26 1.26 -6.29
N VAL A 207 -19.15 0.11 -5.64
CA VAL A 207 -18.93 -1.19 -6.29
C VAL A 207 -20.28 -1.91 -6.36
N LEU A 208 -20.81 -2.02 -7.57
CA LEU A 208 -22.13 -2.60 -7.77
C LEU A 208 -22.05 -4.13 -7.84
N ARG A 209 -23.13 -4.81 -7.41
CA ARG A 209 -23.28 -6.26 -7.55
C ARG A 209 -23.20 -6.70 -9.02
N SER A 210 -23.62 -5.86 -9.96
CA SER A 210 -23.48 -6.09 -11.40
C SER A 210 -22.02 -6.14 -11.88
N ALA A 211 -21.05 -5.72 -11.06
CA ALA A 211 -19.63 -5.86 -11.33
C ALA A 211 -19.10 -7.29 -11.09
N LEU A 212 -19.87 -8.14 -10.37
CA LEU A 212 -19.50 -9.55 -10.20
C LEU A 212 -19.45 -10.25 -11.57
N ARG A 213 -18.46 -11.11 -11.73
CA ARG A 213 -18.25 -11.92 -12.94
C ARG A 213 -18.09 -13.37 -12.54
N ASP A 214 -18.63 -14.28 -13.34
CA ASP A 214 -18.48 -15.72 -13.15
C ASP A 214 -17.06 -16.18 -13.49
N GLU A 215 -16.39 -15.44 -14.38
CA GLU A 215 -15.01 -15.72 -14.76
C GLU A 215 -14.07 -14.61 -14.31
N ALA A 216 -13.01 -15.00 -13.58
CA ALA A 216 -11.94 -14.09 -13.18
C ALA A 216 -11.03 -13.75 -14.36
N SER A 217 -10.59 -12.50 -14.45
CA SER A 217 -9.55 -12.09 -15.39
C SER A 217 -8.24 -12.85 -15.15
N GLN A 218 -7.38 -12.91 -16.15
CA GLN A 218 -6.07 -13.58 -16.02
C GLN A 218 -5.24 -12.97 -14.87
N SER A 219 -5.23 -11.64 -14.74
CA SER A 219 -4.52 -10.93 -13.67
C SER A 219 -5.07 -11.30 -12.29
N LEU A 220 -6.40 -11.35 -12.13
CA LEU A 220 -7.03 -11.74 -10.87
C LEU A 220 -6.73 -13.19 -10.52
N ARG A 221 -6.78 -14.11 -11.47
CA ARG A 221 -6.42 -15.52 -11.25
C ARG A 221 -4.97 -15.67 -10.81
N PHE A 222 -4.05 -14.95 -11.44
CA PHE A 222 -2.64 -14.95 -11.05
C PHE A 222 -2.45 -14.39 -9.64
N ALA A 223 -2.99 -13.21 -9.35
CA ALA A 223 -2.89 -12.59 -8.04
C ALA A 223 -3.51 -13.47 -6.93
N SER A 224 -4.66 -14.11 -7.19
CA SER A 224 -5.30 -15.04 -6.26
C SER A 224 -4.47 -16.31 -6.03
N ALA A 225 -3.80 -16.83 -7.07
CA ALA A 225 -2.92 -17.99 -6.93
C ALA A 225 -1.69 -17.67 -6.07
N VAL A 226 -1.08 -16.50 -6.27
CA VAL A 226 0.04 -16.02 -5.44
C VAL A 226 -0.40 -15.84 -3.99
N ALA A 227 -1.55 -15.20 -3.75
CA ALA A 227 -2.10 -15.00 -2.42
C ALA A 227 -2.41 -16.34 -1.73
N GLY A 228 -3.04 -17.29 -2.44
CA GLY A 228 -3.31 -18.63 -1.91
C GLY A 228 -2.03 -19.42 -1.59
N TYR A 229 -0.99 -19.27 -2.41
CA TYR A 229 0.31 -19.87 -2.11
C TYR A 229 0.95 -19.27 -0.84
N ALA A 230 0.88 -17.96 -0.69
CA ALA A 230 1.37 -17.29 0.53
C ALA A 230 0.61 -17.73 1.80
N ASP A 231 -0.71 -17.92 1.72
CA ASP A 231 -1.53 -18.44 2.83
C ASP A 231 -1.15 -19.90 3.20
N LEU A 232 -0.69 -20.72 2.24
CA LEU A 232 -0.22 -22.08 2.51
C LEU A 232 1.15 -22.14 3.21
N LEU A 233 1.95 -21.08 3.13
CA LEU A 233 3.27 -20.99 3.76
C LEU A 233 3.21 -20.48 5.20
N ARG A 234 2.07 -20.04 5.67
CA ARG A 234 1.78 -19.58 7.04
C ARG A 234 1.44 -20.75 7.95
#